data_5304115477a139d97d73115734f889fa
#
_entry.id   5304115477a139d97d73115734f889fa
#
_cell.length_a   1.000
_cell.length_b   1.000
_cell.length_c   1.000
_cell.angle_alpha   90.00
_cell.angle_beta   90.00
_cell.angle_gamma   90.00
#
_symmetry.space_group_name_H-M   'P 1'
#
loop_
_entity.id
_entity.type
_entity.pdbx_description
1 polymer ?
#
loop_
_entity_poly.entity_id
_entity_poly.type
_entity_poly.pdbx_seq_one_letter_code
_entity_poly.pdbx_strand_id
1 'polypeptide(L)'
;TPNNPTGVIYSAETLTQMAKILEEKQKQFGTSIYLISDEPYRELAYDGAQVPYVTQYYRNTIVGYSWSKSLSLPGERIGYLVIPKEMDDGALIYEAATIATRISGFVNAPSLMQKVVAQGLDAKTDIAAYDRNRKLLYSALQSYGFPCVKPEGAFYLFAQAPNGDDNEFVARGKQKHILMVPASSF
;
A
#
# COMPACT_ATOMS: atom_id res chain seq x y z
N THR A 1 -1.43 -1.50 4.13
CA THR A 1 -0.85 -0.46 4.99
C THR A 1 0.67 -0.63 5.06
N PRO A 2 1.49 0.45 4.97
CA PRO A 2 1.12 1.86 4.91
C PRO A 2 0.24 2.23 3.71
N ASN A 3 -0.67 3.21 3.91
CA ASN A 3 -1.66 3.56 2.91
C ASN A 3 -1.11 4.51 1.83
N ASN A 4 -1.51 4.29 0.60
CA ASN A 4 -1.36 5.21 -0.51
C ASN A 4 -2.73 5.91 -0.72
N PRO A 5 -2.86 7.25 -0.61
CA PRO A 5 -1.79 8.26 -0.62
C PRO A 5 -1.43 8.85 0.75
N THR A 6 -2.05 8.44 1.85
CA THR A 6 -1.95 9.15 3.13
C THR A 6 -0.67 8.87 3.93
N GLY A 7 0.00 7.74 3.67
CA GLY A 7 1.15 7.29 4.45
C GLY A 7 0.81 6.80 5.86
N VAL A 8 -0.46 6.65 6.20
CA VAL A 8 -0.91 6.18 7.52
C VAL A 8 -0.71 4.67 7.66
N ILE A 9 -0.27 4.24 8.83
CA ILE A 9 -0.23 2.84 9.23
C ILE A 9 -1.44 2.54 10.12
N TYR A 10 -2.26 1.57 9.73
CA TYR A 10 -3.40 1.17 10.55
C TYR A 10 -2.93 0.46 11.81
N SER A 11 -3.43 0.91 12.97
CA SER A 11 -3.09 0.30 14.24
C SER A 11 -3.70 -1.09 14.42
N ALA A 12 -3.12 -1.89 15.31
CA ALA A 12 -3.67 -3.19 15.69
C ALA A 12 -5.13 -3.08 16.18
N GLU A 13 -5.45 -1.99 16.90
CA GLU A 13 -6.80 -1.72 17.38
C GLU A 13 -7.77 -1.48 16.21
N THR A 14 -7.40 -0.61 15.25
CA THR A 14 -8.20 -0.35 14.04
C THR A 14 -8.45 -1.63 13.26
N LEU A 15 -7.41 -2.46 13.06
CA LEU A 15 -7.55 -3.72 12.35
C LEU A 15 -8.45 -4.71 13.09
N THR A 16 -8.36 -4.76 14.42
CA THR A 16 -9.23 -5.61 15.26
C THR A 16 -10.70 -5.17 15.15
N GLN A 17 -10.96 -3.87 15.21
CA GLN A 17 -12.33 -3.34 15.07
C GLN A 17 -12.89 -3.61 13.68
N MET A 18 -12.09 -3.40 12.64
CA MET A 18 -12.47 -3.71 11.27
C MET A 18 -12.80 -5.20 11.09
N ALA A 19 -11.93 -6.09 11.58
CA ALA A 19 -12.15 -7.53 11.53
C ALA A 19 -13.48 -7.94 12.20
N LYS A 20 -13.76 -7.38 13.37
CA LYS A 20 -15.03 -7.62 14.09
C LYS A 20 -16.25 -7.20 13.24
N ILE A 21 -16.20 -6.04 12.62
CA ILE A 21 -17.27 -5.57 11.73
C ILE A 21 -17.45 -6.51 10.54
N LEU A 22 -16.36 -6.94 9.91
CA LEU A 22 -16.40 -7.86 8.78
C LEU A 22 -17.01 -9.22 9.17
N GLU A 23 -16.63 -9.78 10.34
CA GLU A 23 -17.21 -11.02 10.86
C GLU A 23 -18.70 -10.90 11.17
N GLU A 24 -19.12 -9.79 11.78
CA GLU A 24 -20.54 -9.51 12.05
C GLU A 24 -21.33 -9.42 10.75
N LYS A 25 -20.79 -8.74 9.75
CA LYS A 25 -21.44 -8.59 8.44
C LYS A 25 -21.50 -9.89 7.65
N GLN A 26 -20.46 -10.73 7.69
CA GLN A 26 -20.53 -12.08 7.13
C GLN A 26 -21.69 -12.89 7.70
N LYS A 27 -21.85 -12.88 9.02
CA LYS A 27 -22.98 -13.56 9.69
C LYS A 27 -24.31 -12.97 9.28
N GLN A 28 -24.41 -11.64 9.19
CA GLN A 28 -25.65 -10.95 8.82
C GLN A 28 -26.08 -11.26 7.38
N PHE A 29 -25.12 -11.31 6.44
CA PHE A 29 -25.44 -11.52 5.02
C PHE A 29 -25.39 -12.98 4.59
N GLY A 30 -24.87 -13.89 5.43
CA GLY A 30 -24.74 -15.30 5.11
C GLY A 30 -23.73 -15.58 3.97
N THR A 31 -22.74 -14.71 3.80
CA THR A 31 -21.72 -14.81 2.75
C THR A 31 -20.35 -14.41 3.28
N SER A 32 -19.29 -15.01 2.74
CA SER A 32 -17.93 -14.62 3.08
C SER A 32 -17.60 -13.24 2.53
N ILE A 33 -16.93 -12.43 3.34
CA ILE A 33 -16.40 -11.12 2.93
C ILE A 33 -14.88 -11.25 2.91
N TYR A 34 -14.24 -10.87 1.81
CA TYR A 34 -12.81 -10.94 1.67
C TYR A 34 -12.18 -9.56 1.76
N LEU A 35 -11.09 -9.47 2.52
CA LEU A 35 -10.28 -8.27 2.65
C LEU A 35 -9.05 -8.42 1.76
N ILE A 36 -8.81 -7.45 0.87
CA ILE A 36 -7.58 -7.39 0.08
C ILE A 36 -6.68 -6.33 0.68
N SER A 37 -5.50 -6.76 1.15
CA SER A 37 -4.47 -5.89 1.68
C SER A 37 -3.36 -5.70 0.65
N ASP A 38 -3.28 -4.48 0.05
CA ASP A 38 -2.21 -4.12 -0.86
C ASP A 38 -1.02 -3.57 -0.07
N GLU A 39 0.11 -4.30 -0.06
CA GLU A 39 1.22 -4.06 0.88
C GLU A 39 2.59 -3.76 0.21
N PRO A 40 2.69 -3.05 -0.91
CA PRO A 40 3.98 -2.80 -1.56
C PRO A 40 4.86 -1.81 -0.78
N TYR A 41 4.34 -1.16 0.26
CA TYR A 41 5.03 -0.16 1.08
C TYR A 41 5.42 -0.66 2.47
N ARG A 42 5.23 -1.94 2.77
CA ARG A 42 5.43 -2.52 4.10
C ARG A 42 6.78 -2.17 4.74
N GLU A 43 7.85 -2.18 3.96
CA GLU A 43 9.22 -1.89 4.43
C GLU A 43 9.48 -0.40 4.63
N LEU A 44 8.64 0.46 4.03
CA LEU A 44 8.76 1.91 4.13
C LEU A 44 7.97 2.42 5.35
N ALA A 45 8.46 2.13 6.54
CA ALA A 45 7.91 2.63 7.80
C ALA A 45 8.96 3.48 8.53
N TYR A 46 8.53 4.57 9.17
CA TYR A 46 9.39 5.57 9.77
C TYR A 46 9.21 5.61 11.30
N ASP A 47 10.16 6.27 11.98
CA ASP A 47 10.10 6.54 13.42
C ASP A 47 9.90 5.25 14.28
N GLY A 48 10.32 4.07 13.77
CA GLY A 48 10.15 2.78 14.45
C GLY A 48 8.73 2.21 14.40
N ALA A 49 7.85 2.78 13.57
CA ALA A 49 6.48 2.30 13.43
C ALA A 49 6.46 0.83 12.96
N GLN A 50 5.61 0.03 13.60
CA GLN A 50 5.40 -1.36 13.25
C GLN A 50 4.22 -1.50 12.31
N VAL A 51 4.42 -2.19 11.18
CA VAL A 51 3.35 -2.46 10.21
C VAL A 51 2.73 -3.82 10.55
N PRO A 52 1.48 -3.86 11.03
CA PRO A 52 0.84 -5.12 11.38
C PRO A 52 0.64 -6.03 10.16
N TYR A 53 0.66 -7.34 10.36
CA TYR A 53 0.22 -8.30 9.35
C TYR A 53 -1.31 -8.44 9.41
N VAL A 54 -2.02 -7.95 8.41
CA VAL A 54 -3.48 -7.92 8.38
C VAL A 54 -4.11 -9.32 8.50
N THR A 55 -3.42 -10.33 7.98
CA THR A 55 -3.82 -11.75 8.10
C THR A 55 -3.91 -12.26 9.55
N GLN A 56 -3.25 -11.60 10.51
CA GLN A 56 -3.35 -11.96 11.93
C GLN A 56 -4.66 -11.48 12.58
N TYR A 57 -5.36 -10.54 11.95
CA TYR A 57 -6.58 -9.93 12.48
C TYR A 57 -7.83 -10.48 11.82
N TYR A 58 -7.77 -10.77 10.53
CA TYR A 58 -8.91 -11.26 9.78
C TYR A 58 -8.48 -12.39 8.83
N ARG A 59 -9.05 -13.58 9.03
CA ARG A 59 -8.62 -14.80 8.32
C ARG A 59 -8.90 -14.76 6.82
N ASN A 60 -9.99 -14.08 6.40
CA ASN A 60 -10.37 -13.95 5.00
C ASN A 60 -9.62 -12.78 4.33
N THR A 61 -8.30 -12.68 4.57
CA THR A 61 -7.44 -11.64 4.02
C THR A 61 -6.53 -12.21 2.93
N ILE A 62 -6.59 -11.59 1.75
CA ILE A 62 -5.65 -11.80 0.66
C ILE A 62 -4.62 -10.68 0.71
N VAL A 63 -3.33 -11.01 0.69
CA VAL A 63 -2.27 -9.99 0.62
C VAL A 63 -1.71 -9.91 -0.79
N GLY A 64 -1.71 -8.70 -1.35
CA GLY A 64 -0.97 -8.36 -2.56
C GLY A 64 0.34 -7.68 -2.20
N TYR A 65 1.46 -8.19 -2.70
CA TYR A 65 2.78 -7.61 -2.50
C TYR A 65 3.54 -7.49 -3.81
N SER A 66 4.38 -6.46 -3.92
CA SER A 66 5.31 -6.33 -5.05
C SER A 66 6.65 -5.72 -4.59
N TRP A 67 7.71 -6.07 -5.30
CA TRP A 67 9.04 -5.47 -5.10
C TRP A 67 9.22 -4.13 -5.83
N SER A 68 8.14 -3.57 -6.32
CA SER A 68 8.15 -2.26 -7.00
C SER A 68 8.75 -1.14 -6.15
N LYS A 69 8.61 -1.23 -4.82
CA LYS A 69 9.04 -0.19 -3.87
C LYS A 69 10.24 -0.64 -3.05
N SER A 70 10.18 -1.81 -2.42
CA SER A 70 11.25 -2.33 -1.56
C SER A 70 12.57 -2.59 -2.29
N LEU A 71 12.52 -3.05 -3.55
CA LEU A 71 13.73 -3.26 -4.38
C LEU A 71 13.86 -2.26 -5.54
N SER A 72 12.99 -1.24 -5.61
CA SER A 72 12.99 -0.25 -6.70
C SER A 72 12.86 -0.89 -8.10
N LEU A 73 12.02 -1.93 -8.22
CA LEU A 73 11.81 -2.68 -9.46
C LEU A 73 10.38 -2.49 -10.04
N PRO A 74 9.85 -1.25 -10.16
CA PRO A 74 8.47 -1.07 -10.62
C PRO A 74 8.29 -1.46 -12.10
N GLY A 75 9.32 -1.32 -12.92
CA GLY A 75 9.31 -1.66 -14.34
C GLY A 75 9.32 -3.17 -14.61
N GLU A 76 9.81 -3.95 -13.67
CA GLU A 76 10.00 -5.40 -13.84
C GLU A 76 8.72 -6.22 -13.61
N ARG A 77 7.66 -5.59 -13.12
CA ARG A 77 6.32 -6.16 -12.96
C ARG A 77 6.30 -7.48 -12.20
N ILE A 78 6.94 -7.51 -11.02
CA ILE A 78 7.05 -8.71 -10.19
C ILE A 78 6.45 -8.49 -8.80
N GLY A 79 5.61 -9.43 -8.38
CA GLY A 79 4.94 -9.46 -7.08
C GLY A 79 4.34 -10.84 -6.83
N TYR A 80 3.58 -10.96 -5.76
CA TYR A 80 2.87 -12.20 -5.40
C TYR A 80 1.58 -11.91 -4.63
N LEU A 81 0.70 -12.90 -4.61
CA LEU A 81 -0.46 -12.93 -3.73
C LEU A 81 -0.25 -13.98 -2.62
N VAL A 82 -0.66 -13.64 -1.42
CA VAL A 82 -0.78 -14.59 -0.31
C VAL A 82 -2.26 -14.89 -0.11
N ILE A 83 -2.62 -16.15 -0.23
CA ILE A 83 -3.97 -16.68 0.00
C ILE A 83 -3.84 -17.70 1.13
N PRO A 84 -4.22 -17.37 2.37
CA PRO A 84 -4.09 -18.28 3.51
C PRO A 84 -4.95 -19.55 3.33
N LYS A 85 -4.43 -20.69 3.77
CA LYS A 85 -5.15 -21.97 3.70
C LYS A 85 -6.40 -21.99 4.56
N GLU A 86 -6.39 -21.23 5.62
CA GLU A 86 -7.46 -21.12 6.62
C GLU A 86 -8.61 -20.22 6.15
N MET A 87 -8.43 -19.52 5.03
CA MET A 87 -9.45 -18.65 4.44
C MET A 87 -10.63 -19.46 3.93
N ASP A 88 -11.84 -18.90 4.04
CA ASP A 88 -13.04 -19.48 3.41
C ASP A 88 -12.80 -19.62 1.91
N ASP A 89 -13.10 -20.76 1.34
CA ASP A 89 -12.89 -21.08 -0.09
C ASP A 89 -11.46 -20.84 -0.60
N GLY A 90 -10.44 -20.85 0.29
CA GLY A 90 -9.06 -20.49 -0.05
C GLY A 90 -8.49 -21.23 -1.26
N ALA A 91 -8.74 -22.54 -1.37
CA ALA A 91 -8.29 -23.34 -2.52
C ALA A 91 -8.96 -22.88 -3.84
N LEU A 92 -10.26 -22.62 -3.80
CA LEU A 92 -11.02 -22.16 -4.97
C LEU A 92 -10.57 -20.75 -5.40
N ILE A 93 -10.32 -19.87 -4.43
CA ILE A 93 -9.80 -18.50 -4.68
C ILE A 93 -8.40 -18.56 -5.28
N TYR A 94 -7.55 -19.47 -4.82
CA TYR A 94 -6.21 -19.67 -5.39
C TYR A 94 -6.30 -20.12 -6.87
N GLU A 95 -7.17 -21.06 -7.19
CA GLU A 95 -7.42 -21.50 -8.57
C GLU A 95 -7.97 -20.36 -9.42
N ALA A 96 -8.96 -19.63 -8.91
CA ALA A 96 -9.54 -18.48 -9.59
C ALA A 96 -8.51 -17.37 -9.86
N ALA A 97 -7.63 -17.05 -8.89
CA ALA A 97 -6.55 -16.10 -9.07
C ALA A 97 -5.55 -16.55 -10.14
N THR A 98 -5.24 -17.84 -10.18
CA THR A 98 -4.37 -18.44 -11.21
C THR A 98 -4.98 -18.29 -12.61
N ILE A 99 -6.27 -18.56 -12.74
CA ILE A 99 -7.00 -18.39 -14.00
C ILE A 99 -7.06 -16.92 -14.41
N ALA A 100 -7.38 -16.03 -13.46
CA ALA A 100 -7.45 -14.59 -13.68
C ALA A 100 -6.11 -14.03 -14.18
N THR A 101 -4.99 -14.47 -13.58
CA THR A 101 -3.65 -14.08 -14.02
C THR A 101 -3.37 -14.49 -15.47
N ARG A 102 -3.80 -15.70 -15.88
CA ARG A 102 -3.69 -16.18 -17.27
C ARG A 102 -4.56 -15.37 -18.25
N ILE A 103 -5.81 -15.11 -17.88
CA ILE A 103 -6.75 -14.32 -18.71
C ILE A 103 -6.21 -12.89 -18.89
N SER A 104 -5.58 -12.31 -17.85
CA SER A 104 -4.95 -11.00 -17.92
C SER A 104 -3.66 -10.98 -18.74
N GLY A 105 -3.20 -12.12 -19.25
CA GLY A 105 -2.03 -12.25 -20.14
C GLY A 105 -0.69 -12.31 -19.42
N PHE A 106 -0.65 -12.32 -18.08
CA PHE A 106 0.61 -12.29 -17.33
C PHE A 106 1.18 -13.69 -17.04
N VAL A 107 0.39 -14.71 -16.92
CA VAL A 107 0.71 -16.11 -16.63
C VAL A 107 1.68 -16.31 -15.47
N ASN A 108 2.94 -15.89 -15.60
CA ASN A 108 3.99 -15.92 -14.58
C ASN A 108 4.87 -14.68 -14.67
N ALA A 109 5.49 -14.30 -13.56
CA ALA A 109 6.56 -13.31 -13.57
C ALA A 109 7.76 -13.83 -14.39
N PRO A 110 8.53 -12.95 -15.09
CA PRO A 110 9.69 -13.36 -15.87
C PRO A 110 10.70 -14.15 -15.01
N SER A 111 11.17 -15.29 -15.51
CA SER A 111 12.06 -16.19 -14.74
C SER A 111 13.36 -15.53 -14.30
N LEU A 112 13.90 -14.61 -15.11
CA LEU A 112 15.08 -13.83 -14.75
C LEU A 112 14.78 -12.99 -13.50
N MET A 113 13.65 -12.28 -13.46
CA MET A 113 13.27 -11.43 -12.34
C MET A 113 12.97 -12.25 -11.08
N GLN A 114 12.40 -13.43 -11.20
CA GLN A 114 12.24 -14.33 -10.06
C GLN A 114 13.61 -14.68 -9.43
N LYS A 115 14.64 -14.95 -10.25
CA LYS A 115 15.99 -15.22 -9.77
C LYS A 115 16.66 -13.99 -9.16
N VAL A 116 16.49 -12.81 -9.77
CA VAL A 116 16.99 -11.53 -9.25
C VAL A 116 16.39 -11.25 -7.86
N VAL A 117 15.08 -11.36 -7.73
CA VAL A 117 14.40 -11.18 -6.44
C VAL A 117 14.86 -12.20 -5.41
N ALA A 118 15.01 -13.48 -5.79
CA ALA A 118 15.48 -14.52 -4.87
C ALA A 118 16.90 -14.24 -4.32
N GLN A 119 17.74 -13.59 -5.10
CA GLN A 119 19.07 -13.14 -4.64
C GLN A 119 19.03 -11.84 -3.84
N GLY A 120 17.98 -11.04 -4.03
CA GLY A 120 17.82 -9.72 -3.42
C GLY A 120 16.89 -9.68 -2.20
N LEU A 121 16.45 -10.81 -1.66
CA LEU A 121 15.48 -10.83 -0.55
C LEU A 121 15.97 -10.10 0.71
N ASP A 122 17.29 -10.12 0.95
CA ASP A 122 17.93 -9.43 2.07
C ASP A 122 18.28 -7.97 1.79
N ALA A 123 18.11 -7.51 0.55
CA ALA A 123 18.36 -6.13 0.19
C ALA A 123 17.37 -5.18 0.87
N LYS A 124 17.87 -4.05 1.33
CA LYS A 124 17.07 -3.06 2.06
C LYS A 124 17.01 -1.75 1.28
N THR A 125 15.83 -1.17 1.27
CA THR A 125 15.60 0.20 0.81
C THR A 125 16.35 1.19 1.70
N ASP A 126 16.89 2.27 1.13
CA ASP A 126 17.45 3.38 1.92
C ASP A 126 16.31 4.19 2.57
N ILE A 127 15.79 3.64 3.67
CA ILE A 127 14.71 4.27 4.46
C ILE A 127 15.17 5.62 5.01
N ALA A 128 16.46 5.78 5.32
CA ALA A 128 16.98 7.03 5.87
C ALA A 128 16.90 8.17 4.84
N ALA A 129 17.14 7.90 3.56
CA ALA A 129 16.97 8.91 2.51
C ALA A 129 15.50 9.34 2.37
N TYR A 130 14.57 8.40 2.36
CA TYR A 130 13.13 8.70 2.34
C TYR A 130 12.69 9.48 3.58
N ASP A 131 13.18 9.11 4.76
CA ASP A 131 12.82 9.79 6.02
C ASP A 131 13.36 11.23 6.07
N ARG A 132 14.56 11.47 5.58
CA ARG A 132 15.11 12.85 5.45
C ARG A 132 14.19 13.71 4.56
N ASN A 133 13.80 13.17 3.39
CA ASN A 133 12.92 13.88 2.46
C ASN A 133 11.53 14.12 3.07
N ARG A 134 10.96 13.10 3.72
CA ARG A 134 9.70 13.20 4.44
C ARG A 134 9.73 14.33 5.46
N LYS A 135 10.73 14.34 6.33
CA LYS A 135 10.88 15.35 7.40
C LYS A 135 11.03 16.75 6.84
N LEU A 136 11.88 16.92 5.82
CA LEU A 136 12.09 18.20 5.15
C LEU A 136 10.79 18.76 4.56
N LEU A 137 10.13 17.96 3.73
CA LEU A 137 8.91 18.39 3.02
C LEU A 137 7.73 18.58 3.99
N TYR A 138 7.55 17.66 4.94
CA TYR A 138 6.48 17.78 5.94
C TYR A 138 6.65 19.07 6.79
N SER A 139 7.85 19.35 7.28
CA SER A 139 8.13 20.54 8.07
C SER A 139 7.92 21.81 7.24
N ALA A 140 8.32 21.82 5.96
CA ALA A 140 8.09 22.95 5.07
C ALA A 140 6.59 23.18 4.82
N LEU A 141 5.82 22.13 4.52
CA LEU A 141 4.36 22.23 4.35
C LEU A 141 3.69 22.81 5.60
N GLN A 142 4.05 22.31 6.79
CA GLN A 142 3.53 22.84 8.05
C GLN A 142 3.88 24.32 8.25
N SER A 143 5.12 24.72 7.96
CA SER A 143 5.56 26.12 8.11
C SER A 143 4.85 27.07 7.14
N TYR A 144 4.42 26.57 6.00
CA TYR A 144 3.64 27.32 5.00
C TYR A 144 2.13 27.28 5.26
N GLY A 145 1.69 26.62 6.33
CA GLY A 145 0.29 26.54 6.71
C GLY A 145 -0.55 25.53 5.90
N PHE A 146 0.09 24.57 5.23
CA PHE A 146 -0.63 23.49 4.55
C PHE A 146 -0.99 22.37 5.53
N PRO A 147 -2.29 22.12 5.81
CA PRO A 147 -2.68 20.95 6.55
C PRO A 147 -2.22 19.68 5.82
N CYS A 148 -1.48 18.84 6.52
CA CYS A 148 -0.94 17.60 5.99
C CYS A 148 -0.88 16.56 7.10
N VAL A 149 -1.39 15.37 6.83
CA VAL A 149 -1.22 14.22 7.73
C VAL A 149 0.26 13.86 7.77
N LYS A 150 0.81 13.69 8.99
CA LYS A 150 2.20 13.21 9.13
C LYS A 150 2.25 11.74 8.68
N PRO A 151 2.95 11.41 7.60
CA PRO A 151 3.03 10.03 7.16
C PRO A 151 3.92 9.20 8.08
N GLU A 152 3.46 8.02 8.45
CA GLU A 152 4.20 7.03 9.24
C GLU A 152 4.91 6.01 8.34
N GLY A 153 4.50 5.95 7.05
CA GLY A 153 5.08 5.06 6.06
C GLY A 153 4.86 5.55 4.64
N ALA A 154 5.19 4.70 3.67
CA ALA A 154 5.20 4.99 2.24
C ALA A 154 6.10 6.19 1.89
N PHE A 155 5.92 6.84 0.75
CA PHE A 155 6.69 8.02 0.35
C PHE A 155 5.77 9.13 -0.20
N TYR A 156 4.57 9.22 0.34
CA TYR A 156 3.60 10.24 -0.03
C TYR A 156 3.44 11.27 1.08
N LEU A 157 3.13 12.50 0.68
CA LEU A 157 2.66 13.57 1.54
C LEU A 157 1.30 14.01 1.00
N PHE A 158 0.26 13.81 1.79
CA PHE A 158 -1.11 14.12 1.42
C PHE A 158 -1.52 15.44 2.06
N ALA A 159 -1.25 16.54 1.33
CA ALA A 159 -1.52 17.89 1.80
C ALA A 159 -2.85 18.42 1.25
N GLN A 160 -3.57 19.18 2.06
CA GLN A 160 -4.81 19.83 1.65
C GLN A 160 -4.51 21.01 0.72
N ALA A 161 -5.22 21.09 -0.41
CA ALA A 161 -5.17 22.24 -1.29
C ALA A 161 -5.77 23.48 -0.59
N PRO A 162 -5.17 24.70 -0.73
CA PRO A 162 -5.56 25.89 0.02
C PRO A 162 -7.04 26.26 -0.11
N ASN A 163 -7.61 26.12 -1.29
CA ASN A 163 -9.01 26.48 -1.58
C ASN A 163 -9.93 25.25 -1.71
N GLY A 164 -9.43 24.07 -1.36
CA GLY A 164 -10.17 22.81 -1.54
C GLY A 164 -10.24 22.33 -3.00
N ASP A 165 -9.70 23.07 -3.96
CA ASP A 165 -9.59 22.67 -5.36
C ASP A 165 -8.19 22.13 -5.65
N ASP A 166 -8.08 20.81 -5.66
CA ASP A 166 -6.83 20.10 -5.88
C ASP A 166 -6.34 20.20 -7.33
N ASN A 167 -7.25 20.27 -8.29
CA ASN A 167 -6.90 20.40 -9.72
C ASN A 167 -6.32 21.78 -10.03
N GLU A 168 -6.94 22.85 -9.53
CA GLU A 168 -6.39 24.20 -9.64
C GLU A 168 -5.01 24.28 -8.98
N PHE A 169 -4.88 23.73 -7.76
CA PHE A 169 -3.61 23.75 -7.03
C PHE A 169 -2.49 23.02 -7.77
N VAL A 170 -2.77 21.84 -8.34
CA VAL A 170 -1.83 21.07 -9.17
C VAL A 170 -1.45 21.86 -10.43
N ALA A 171 -2.42 22.49 -11.11
CA ALA A 171 -2.15 23.29 -12.31
C ALA A 171 -1.23 24.49 -12.00
N ARG A 172 -1.45 25.17 -10.87
CA ARG A 172 -0.59 26.27 -10.40
C ARG A 172 0.82 25.79 -10.02
N GLY A 173 0.91 24.62 -9.35
CA GLY A 173 2.18 23.99 -9.05
C GLY A 173 2.99 23.68 -10.29
N LYS A 174 2.35 23.14 -11.32
CA LYS A 174 2.98 22.82 -12.61
C LYS A 174 3.61 24.07 -13.27
N GLN A 175 2.96 25.25 -13.18
CA GLN A 175 3.51 26.53 -13.66
C GLN A 175 4.79 26.96 -12.92
N LYS A 176 5.01 26.41 -11.71
CA LYS A 176 6.21 26.62 -10.88
C LYS A 176 7.19 25.44 -10.91
N HIS A 177 7.03 24.53 -11.88
CA HIS A 177 7.82 23.31 -12.03
C HIS A 177 7.72 22.34 -10.83
N ILE A 178 6.60 22.40 -10.08
CA ILE A 178 6.28 21.46 -9.01
C ILE A 178 5.23 20.49 -9.54
N LEU A 179 5.59 19.22 -9.60
CA LEU A 179 4.68 18.16 -10.04
C LEU A 179 4.00 17.53 -8.82
N MET A 180 2.68 17.49 -8.86
CA MET A 180 1.82 16.90 -7.84
C MET A 180 0.74 16.06 -8.52
N VAL A 181 0.14 15.14 -7.78
CA VAL A 181 -1.02 14.36 -8.24
C VAL A 181 -2.25 14.88 -7.50
N PRO A 182 -3.34 15.23 -8.20
CA PRO A 182 -4.57 15.65 -7.53
C PRO A 182 -5.21 14.50 -6.75
N ALA A 183 -5.84 14.80 -5.61
CA ALA A 183 -6.51 13.83 -4.76
C ALA A 183 -7.64 13.09 -5.48
N SER A 184 -8.30 13.78 -6.42
CA SER A 184 -9.34 13.22 -7.29
C SER A 184 -8.86 12.08 -8.21
N SER A 185 -7.54 11.81 -8.25
CA SER A 185 -6.94 10.65 -8.96
C SER A 185 -6.84 9.39 -8.10
N PHE A 186 -7.21 9.46 -6.82
CA PHE A 186 -7.23 8.36 -5.85
C PHE A 186 -8.67 8.09 -5.42
#